data_831c294c94f9098042cbb23fc4109931
#
_entry.id   831c294c94f9098042cbb23fc4109931
#
_cell.length_a   1.000
_cell.length_b   1.000
_cell.length_c   1.000
_cell.angle_alpha   90.00
_cell.angle_beta   90.00
_cell.angle_gamma   90.00
#
_symmetry.space_group_name_H-M   'P 1'
#
loop_
_entity.id
_entity.type
_entity.pdbx_description
1 polymer ?
#
loop_
_entity_poly.entity_id
_entity_poly.type
_entity_poly.pdbx_seq_one_letter_code
_entity_poly.pdbx_strand_id
1 'polypeptide(L)'
;MAVLIWPFKILALLGACLTLFFNVVLLLRIPLPADWGVPMDMLLGWLSGGIFVVWIPTVLLVARMQNAQGTMRMSWRELLAGCPDWMRYTVYGLFAYALINFLFMIGTGVNDSLPNPALQPWRVMMGHGMLFYGAAFAVMYSVTQKPRLMKTRTCVAGHAVGMNDSFCPQCGQKLLPEDD
;
A
#
# COMPACT_ATOMS: atom_id res chain seq x y z
N MET A 1 0.00 12.02 -16.91
CA MET A 1 0.35 11.37 -15.62
C MET A 1 -0.30 10.00 -15.43
N ALA A 2 -1.58 9.81 -15.73
CA ALA A 2 -2.25 8.49 -15.56
C ALA A 2 -1.54 7.34 -16.29
N VAL A 3 -1.03 7.58 -17.51
CA VAL A 3 -0.32 6.57 -18.32
C VAL A 3 0.97 6.10 -17.65
N LEU A 4 1.68 6.98 -16.94
CA LEU A 4 2.94 6.65 -16.29
C LEU A 4 2.73 5.81 -15.00
N ILE A 5 1.58 5.95 -14.34
CA ILE A 5 1.24 5.21 -13.11
C ILE A 5 0.75 3.79 -13.44
N TRP A 6 0.21 3.59 -14.63
CA TRP A 6 -0.45 2.35 -15.01
C TRP A 6 0.45 1.09 -14.91
N PRO A 7 1.70 1.08 -15.42
CA PRO A 7 2.57 -0.09 -15.31
C PRO A 7 2.91 -0.42 -13.84
N PHE A 8 3.15 0.58 -13.00
CA PHE A 8 3.43 0.37 -11.57
C PHE A 8 2.20 -0.15 -10.82
N LYS A 9 1.00 0.30 -11.19
CA LYS A 9 -0.26 -0.20 -10.62
C LYS A 9 -0.48 -1.68 -10.97
N ILE A 10 -0.19 -2.10 -12.21
CA ILE A 10 -0.25 -3.52 -12.59
C ILE A 10 0.80 -4.32 -11.85
N LEU A 11 2.04 -3.83 -11.78
CA LEU A 11 3.12 -4.50 -11.06
C LEU A 11 2.77 -4.68 -9.57
N ALA A 12 2.17 -3.66 -8.95
CA ALA A 12 1.69 -3.73 -7.58
C ALA A 12 0.58 -4.80 -7.40
N LEU A 13 -0.37 -4.86 -8.32
CA LEU A 13 -1.43 -5.86 -8.29
C LEU A 13 -0.86 -7.28 -8.44
N LEU A 14 0.01 -7.48 -9.42
CA LEU A 14 0.67 -8.78 -9.65
C LEU A 14 1.51 -9.20 -8.43
N GLY A 15 2.28 -8.28 -7.86
CA GLY A 15 3.05 -8.53 -6.65
C GLY A 15 2.14 -8.91 -5.46
N ALA A 16 1.01 -8.21 -5.28
CA ALA A 16 0.04 -8.52 -4.24
C ALA A 16 -0.58 -9.91 -4.43
N CYS A 17 -1.00 -10.26 -5.65
CA CYS A 17 -1.56 -11.58 -5.97
C CYS A 17 -0.53 -12.70 -5.76
N LEU A 18 0.71 -12.47 -6.19
CA LEU A 18 1.78 -13.46 -6.08
C LEU A 18 2.19 -13.69 -4.61
N THR A 19 2.35 -12.62 -3.83
CA THR A 19 2.66 -12.72 -2.41
C THR A 19 1.50 -13.35 -1.62
N LEU A 20 0.25 -13.06 -1.98
CA LEU A 20 -0.93 -13.72 -1.41
C LEU A 20 -0.92 -15.22 -1.72
N PHE A 21 -0.69 -15.60 -2.98
CA PHE A 21 -0.61 -17.00 -3.39
C PHE A 21 0.44 -17.76 -2.57
N PHE A 22 1.67 -17.26 -2.50
CA PHE A 22 2.71 -17.92 -1.71
C PHE A 22 2.41 -17.93 -0.22
N ASN A 23 1.81 -16.87 0.31
CA ASN A 23 1.41 -16.85 1.71
C ASN A 23 0.38 -17.95 2.02
N VAL A 24 -0.62 -18.14 1.16
CA VAL A 24 -1.63 -19.20 1.31
C VAL A 24 -0.99 -20.59 1.19
N VAL A 25 -0.12 -20.80 0.20
CA VAL A 25 0.60 -22.07 0.00
C VAL A 25 1.43 -22.43 1.26
N LEU A 26 2.17 -21.45 1.79
CA LEU A 26 2.98 -21.63 3.01
C LEU A 26 2.11 -21.85 4.26
N LEU A 27 0.97 -21.17 4.35
CA LEU A 27 0.03 -21.32 5.46
C LEU A 27 -0.61 -22.71 5.48
N LEU A 28 -1.02 -23.20 4.30
CA LEU A 28 -1.64 -24.53 4.12
C LEU A 28 -0.61 -25.66 4.08
N ARG A 29 0.69 -25.33 4.15
CA ARG A 29 1.80 -26.30 4.08
C ARG A 29 1.75 -27.17 2.83
N ILE A 30 1.28 -26.61 1.70
CA ILE A 30 1.24 -27.33 0.43
C ILE A 30 2.70 -27.53 -0.03
N PRO A 31 3.11 -28.78 -0.30
CA PRO A 31 4.44 -29.03 -0.81
C PRO A 31 4.60 -28.38 -2.20
N LEU A 32 5.55 -27.47 -2.32
CA LEU A 32 5.91 -26.90 -3.61
C LEU A 32 6.72 -27.95 -4.38
N PRO A 33 6.45 -28.15 -5.69
CA PRO A 33 7.25 -29.04 -6.50
C PRO A 33 8.74 -28.65 -6.46
N ALA A 34 9.61 -29.61 -6.22
CA ALA A 34 11.06 -29.37 -6.16
C ALA A 34 11.62 -28.84 -7.50
N ASP A 35 10.94 -29.14 -8.60
CA ASP A 35 11.38 -28.89 -9.98
C ASP A 35 10.79 -27.62 -10.60
N TRP A 36 10.40 -26.62 -9.79
CA TRP A 36 9.87 -25.34 -10.31
C TRP A 36 10.89 -24.55 -11.15
N GLY A 37 12.13 -25.03 -11.25
CA GLY A 37 13.18 -24.40 -12.05
C GLY A 37 13.68 -23.06 -11.52
N VAL A 38 13.05 -22.47 -10.50
CA VAL A 38 13.43 -21.22 -9.87
C VAL A 38 13.69 -21.47 -8.38
N PRO A 39 14.91 -21.22 -7.88
CA PRO A 39 15.20 -21.29 -6.46
C PRO A 39 14.29 -20.36 -5.67
N MET A 40 13.74 -20.83 -4.55
CA MET A 40 12.83 -20.05 -3.71
C MET A 40 13.47 -18.72 -3.25
N ASP A 41 14.74 -18.74 -2.91
CA ASP A 41 15.51 -17.56 -2.47
C ASP A 41 15.59 -16.50 -3.59
N MET A 42 15.75 -16.94 -4.84
CA MET A 42 15.76 -16.04 -6.00
C MET A 42 14.40 -15.39 -6.20
N LEU A 43 13.30 -16.18 -6.15
CA LEU A 43 11.94 -15.67 -6.24
C LEU A 43 11.64 -14.62 -5.16
N LEU A 44 12.06 -14.89 -3.94
CA LEU A 44 11.89 -13.99 -2.81
C LEU A 44 12.74 -12.74 -2.93
N GLY A 45 13.94 -12.86 -3.46
CA GLY A 45 14.78 -11.72 -3.81
C GLY A 45 14.08 -10.80 -4.83
N TRP A 46 13.49 -11.36 -5.88
CA TRP A 46 12.73 -10.60 -6.88
C TRP A 46 11.48 -9.94 -6.30
N LEU A 47 10.73 -10.65 -5.45
CA LEU A 47 9.55 -10.09 -4.80
C LEU A 47 9.92 -8.96 -3.83
N SER A 48 10.99 -9.13 -3.04
CA SER A 48 11.46 -8.09 -2.12
C SER A 48 12.00 -6.87 -2.87
N GLY A 49 12.79 -7.08 -3.93
CA GLY A 49 13.27 -6.00 -4.80
C GLY A 49 12.14 -5.26 -5.51
N GLY A 50 11.11 -5.99 -5.96
CA GLY A 50 9.92 -5.44 -6.61
C GLY A 50 9.13 -4.48 -5.71
N ILE A 51 9.15 -4.67 -4.38
CA ILE A 51 8.55 -3.73 -3.43
C ILE A 51 9.14 -2.34 -3.63
N PHE A 52 10.47 -2.19 -3.69
CA PHE A 52 11.11 -0.88 -3.87
C PHE A 52 10.73 -0.23 -5.19
N VAL A 53 10.65 -1.02 -6.28
CA VAL A 53 10.25 -0.52 -7.60
C VAL A 53 8.83 0.08 -7.57
N VAL A 54 7.92 -0.52 -6.80
CA VAL A 54 6.54 -0.06 -6.67
C VAL A 54 6.40 1.07 -5.66
N TRP A 55 7.20 1.06 -4.58
CA TRP A 55 7.11 2.06 -3.52
C TRP A 55 7.71 3.40 -3.89
N ILE A 56 8.76 3.46 -4.69
CA ILE A 56 9.35 4.74 -5.14
C ILE A 56 8.26 5.63 -5.80
N PRO A 57 7.54 5.18 -6.86
CA PRO A 57 6.48 5.99 -7.43
C PRO A 57 5.32 6.24 -6.46
N THR A 58 5.01 5.30 -5.54
CA THR A 58 3.96 5.49 -4.54
C THR A 58 4.31 6.63 -3.58
N VAL A 59 5.54 6.65 -3.05
CA VAL A 59 6.01 7.73 -2.15
C VAL A 59 6.01 9.08 -2.87
N LEU A 60 6.44 9.12 -4.14
CA LEU A 60 6.41 10.35 -4.94
C LEU A 60 4.98 10.85 -5.15
N LEU A 61 4.01 9.95 -5.35
CA LEU A 61 2.59 10.32 -5.44
C LEU A 61 2.07 10.87 -4.11
N VAL A 62 2.37 10.21 -3.00
CA VAL A 62 1.99 10.68 -1.65
C VAL A 62 2.59 12.06 -1.37
N ALA A 63 3.87 12.26 -1.66
CA ALA A 63 4.53 13.56 -1.48
C ALA A 63 3.86 14.66 -2.33
N ARG A 64 3.47 14.34 -3.57
CA ARG A 64 2.72 15.29 -4.41
C ARG A 64 1.34 15.60 -3.86
N MET A 65 0.61 14.60 -3.36
CA MET A 65 -0.68 14.82 -2.71
C MET A 65 -0.54 15.73 -1.49
N GLN A 66 0.45 15.48 -0.64
CA GLN A 66 0.75 16.30 0.54
C GLN A 66 1.04 17.75 0.15
N ASN A 67 1.90 17.95 -0.84
CA ASN A 67 2.23 19.29 -1.34
C ASN A 67 1.01 19.99 -1.94
N ALA A 68 0.18 19.29 -2.70
CA ALA A 68 -1.03 19.84 -3.30
C ALA A 68 -2.06 20.29 -2.25
N GLN A 69 -2.08 19.63 -1.10
CA GLN A 69 -3.02 19.92 -0.02
C GLN A 69 -2.43 20.83 1.09
N GLY A 70 -1.18 21.25 0.95
CA GLY A 70 -0.50 22.11 1.93
C GLY A 70 -0.32 21.44 3.31
N THR A 71 -0.35 20.11 3.38
CA THR A 71 -0.21 19.36 4.63
C THR A 71 0.97 18.39 4.55
N MET A 72 1.78 18.36 5.62
CA MET A 72 2.87 17.38 5.73
C MET A 72 2.41 16.00 6.19
N ARG A 73 1.17 15.89 6.69
CA ARG A 73 0.64 14.63 7.23
C ARG A 73 -0.74 14.38 6.66
N MET A 74 -0.83 13.40 5.76
CA MET A 74 -2.11 12.84 5.31
C MET A 74 -2.41 11.58 6.09
N SER A 75 -3.65 11.45 6.53
CA SER A 75 -4.14 10.20 7.12
C SER A 75 -4.31 9.11 6.05
N TRP A 76 -4.25 7.85 6.45
CA TRP A 76 -4.55 6.72 5.54
C TRP A 76 -5.93 6.82 4.90
N ARG A 77 -6.90 7.40 5.64
CA ARG A 77 -8.25 7.64 5.14
C ARG A 77 -8.26 8.62 3.96
N GLU A 78 -7.45 9.66 4.02
CA GLU A 78 -7.31 10.65 2.95
C GLU A 78 -6.55 10.07 1.75
N LEU A 79 -5.46 9.35 1.99
CA LEU A 79 -4.69 8.68 0.94
C LEU A 79 -5.54 7.69 0.14
N LEU A 80 -6.46 7.01 0.81
CA LEU A 80 -7.36 6.02 0.21
C LEU A 80 -8.75 6.59 -0.14
N ALA A 81 -8.91 7.91 -0.17
CA ALA A 81 -10.22 8.54 -0.41
C ALA A 81 -10.85 8.20 -1.77
N GLY A 82 -10.05 7.84 -2.76
CA GLY A 82 -10.51 7.35 -4.08
C GLY A 82 -10.79 5.86 -4.15
N CYS A 83 -10.55 5.11 -3.06
CA CYS A 83 -10.81 3.67 -3.03
C CYS A 83 -12.23 3.37 -2.54
N PRO A 84 -12.89 2.32 -3.06
CA PRO A 84 -14.12 1.80 -2.47
C PRO A 84 -13.85 1.26 -1.06
N ASP A 85 -14.88 1.23 -0.22
CA ASP A 85 -14.73 0.90 1.21
C ASP A 85 -14.14 -0.49 1.44
N TRP A 86 -14.53 -1.48 0.64
CA TRP A 86 -13.96 -2.83 0.75
C TRP A 86 -12.45 -2.85 0.58
N MET A 87 -11.89 -2.04 -0.34
CA MET A 87 -10.45 -1.95 -0.58
C MET A 87 -9.73 -1.30 0.61
N ARG A 88 -10.32 -0.28 1.23
CA ARG A 88 -9.79 0.35 2.45
C ARG A 88 -9.70 -0.66 3.58
N TYR A 89 -10.80 -1.40 3.82
CA TYR A 89 -10.83 -2.45 4.85
C TYR A 89 -9.84 -3.57 4.55
N THR A 90 -9.65 -3.92 3.28
CA THR A 90 -8.63 -4.91 2.88
C THR A 90 -7.23 -4.43 3.25
N VAL A 91 -6.86 -3.17 2.96
CA VAL A 91 -5.54 -2.61 3.34
C VAL A 91 -5.36 -2.62 4.86
N TYR A 92 -6.39 -2.23 5.63
CA TYR A 92 -6.31 -2.28 7.10
C TYR A 92 -6.20 -3.72 7.63
N GLY A 93 -6.92 -4.65 7.02
CA GLY A 93 -6.82 -6.08 7.34
C GLY A 93 -5.43 -6.66 7.05
N LEU A 94 -4.83 -6.29 5.90
CA LEU A 94 -3.46 -6.68 5.57
C LEU A 94 -2.44 -6.11 6.55
N PHE A 95 -2.64 -4.87 7.00
CA PHE A 95 -1.78 -4.26 8.02
C PHE A 95 -1.87 -5.02 9.36
N ALA A 96 -3.10 -5.29 9.82
CA ALA A 96 -3.32 -6.07 11.05
C ALA A 96 -2.72 -7.47 10.94
N TYR A 97 -2.92 -8.14 9.81
CA TYR A 97 -2.36 -9.46 9.53
C TYR A 97 -0.82 -9.46 9.55
N ALA A 98 -0.19 -8.50 8.87
CA ALA A 98 1.27 -8.38 8.85
C ALA A 98 1.83 -8.11 10.25
N LEU A 99 1.17 -7.24 11.03
CA LEU A 99 1.55 -6.94 12.41
C LEU A 99 1.45 -8.17 13.31
N ILE A 100 0.33 -8.90 13.25
CA ILE A 100 0.13 -10.13 14.03
C ILE A 100 1.20 -11.18 13.68
N ASN A 101 1.47 -11.40 12.39
CA ASN A 101 2.52 -12.34 11.98
C ASN A 101 3.91 -11.92 12.49
N PHE A 102 4.21 -10.62 12.45
CA PHE A 102 5.47 -10.08 12.94
C PHE A 102 5.62 -10.27 14.46
N LEU A 103 4.58 -9.90 15.23
CA LEU A 103 4.57 -10.08 16.68
C LEU A 103 4.64 -11.56 17.08
N PHE A 104 3.96 -12.43 16.34
CA PHE A 104 4.04 -13.86 16.55
C PHE A 104 5.46 -14.39 16.33
N MET A 105 6.14 -13.94 15.27
CA MET A 105 7.53 -14.32 15.00
C MET A 105 8.48 -13.86 16.12
N ILE A 106 8.31 -12.63 16.62
CA ILE A 106 9.14 -12.12 17.73
C ILE A 106 8.87 -12.90 19.01
N GLY A 107 7.60 -13.18 19.33
CA GLY A 107 7.19 -13.83 20.58
C GLY A 107 7.56 -15.30 20.64
N THR A 108 7.54 -16.02 19.51
CA THR A 108 7.87 -17.45 19.47
C THR A 108 9.32 -17.75 19.10
N GLY A 109 10.04 -16.75 18.58
CA GLY A 109 11.34 -16.95 17.95
C GLY A 109 11.23 -17.85 16.71
N VAL A 110 12.38 -18.21 16.13
CA VAL A 110 12.46 -19.30 15.15
C VAL A 110 12.45 -20.60 15.98
N ASN A 111 11.29 -21.21 16.09
CA ASN A 111 11.11 -22.37 16.96
C ASN A 111 11.43 -23.64 16.16
N ASP A 112 12.56 -24.28 16.46
CA ASP A 112 13.02 -25.53 15.82
C ASP A 112 12.08 -26.71 16.05
N SER A 113 11.15 -26.61 17.03
CA SER A 113 10.11 -27.63 17.26
C SER A 113 8.96 -27.60 16.27
N LEU A 114 8.85 -26.58 15.40
CA LEU A 114 7.85 -26.55 14.34
C LEU A 114 8.26 -27.43 13.15
N PRO A 115 7.30 -28.08 12.48
CA PRO A 115 7.57 -29.07 11.42
C PRO A 115 8.26 -28.50 10.16
N ASN A 116 8.64 -27.24 10.08
CA ASN A 116 9.49 -26.62 9.07
C ASN A 116 9.90 -25.21 9.53
N PRO A 117 10.89 -25.11 10.44
CA PRO A 117 11.32 -23.81 10.98
C PRO A 117 11.86 -22.87 9.88
N ALA A 118 12.47 -23.43 8.83
CA ALA A 118 12.98 -22.67 7.69
C ALA A 118 11.91 -21.91 6.89
N LEU A 119 10.63 -22.33 6.94
CA LEU A 119 9.54 -21.67 6.21
C LEU A 119 8.88 -20.52 6.98
N GLN A 120 9.17 -20.37 8.27
CA GLN A 120 8.57 -19.35 9.11
C GLN A 120 8.96 -17.92 8.71
N PRO A 121 10.23 -17.60 8.45
CA PRO A 121 10.62 -16.28 7.95
C PRO A 121 9.94 -15.94 6.62
N TRP A 122 9.82 -16.91 5.74
CA TRP A 122 9.19 -16.75 4.43
C TRP A 122 7.71 -16.37 4.52
N ARG A 123 6.97 -16.99 5.44
CA ARG A 123 5.57 -16.66 5.69
C ARG A 123 5.42 -15.21 6.15
N VAL A 124 6.28 -14.74 7.05
CA VAL A 124 6.26 -13.35 7.52
C VAL A 124 6.60 -12.40 6.39
N MET A 125 7.63 -12.68 5.60
CA MET A 125 8.00 -11.86 4.45
C MET A 125 6.88 -11.78 3.41
N MET A 126 6.17 -12.89 3.12
CA MET A 126 5.03 -12.87 2.21
C MET A 126 3.86 -12.05 2.75
N GLY A 127 3.60 -12.11 4.06
CA GLY A 127 2.60 -11.28 4.73
C GLY A 127 2.90 -9.79 4.61
N HIS A 128 4.14 -9.38 4.81
CA HIS A 128 4.58 -8.00 4.58
C HIS A 128 4.53 -7.63 3.10
N GLY A 129 4.92 -8.52 2.20
CA GLY A 129 4.82 -8.31 0.75
C GLY A 129 3.39 -7.99 0.31
N MET A 130 2.39 -8.76 0.80
CA MET A 130 0.97 -8.46 0.53
C MET A 130 0.57 -7.06 0.98
N LEU A 131 1.00 -6.66 2.18
CA LEU A 131 0.72 -5.32 2.69
C LEU A 131 1.35 -4.25 1.81
N PHE A 132 2.63 -4.37 1.50
CA PHE A 132 3.35 -3.35 0.74
C PHE A 132 2.81 -3.21 -0.69
N TYR A 133 2.64 -4.30 -1.41
CA TYR A 133 2.07 -4.27 -2.75
C TYR A 133 0.61 -3.85 -2.76
N GLY A 134 -0.20 -4.35 -1.81
CA GLY A 134 -1.61 -4.00 -1.68
C GLY A 134 -1.83 -2.52 -1.34
N ALA A 135 -1.05 -1.97 -0.40
CA ALA A 135 -1.13 -0.55 -0.04
C ALA A 135 -0.68 0.34 -1.20
N ALA A 136 0.43 0.00 -1.89
CA ALA A 136 0.88 0.74 -3.06
C ALA A 136 -0.15 0.72 -4.18
N PHE A 137 -0.75 -0.43 -4.49
CA PHE A 137 -1.84 -0.54 -5.44
C PHE A 137 -3.02 0.35 -5.06
N ALA A 138 -3.45 0.32 -3.79
CA ALA A 138 -4.59 1.11 -3.31
C ALA A 138 -4.32 2.61 -3.41
N VAL A 139 -3.12 3.10 -3.07
CA VAL A 139 -2.76 4.52 -3.22
C VAL A 139 -2.77 4.92 -4.69
N MET A 140 -2.14 4.14 -5.58
CA MET A 140 -2.16 4.43 -7.02
C MET A 140 -3.57 4.38 -7.61
N TYR A 141 -4.41 3.44 -7.15
CA TYR A 141 -5.81 3.36 -7.52
C TYR A 141 -6.57 4.61 -7.07
N SER A 142 -6.40 5.02 -5.80
CA SER A 142 -7.04 6.21 -5.24
C SER A 142 -6.75 7.46 -6.06
N VAL A 143 -5.49 7.70 -6.42
CA VAL A 143 -5.06 8.84 -7.24
C VAL A 143 -5.66 8.79 -8.66
N THR A 144 -5.77 7.59 -9.23
CA THR A 144 -6.35 7.44 -10.58
C THR A 144 -7.86 7.65 -10.59
N GLN A 145 -8.57 7.32 -9.51
CA GLN A 145 -10.02 7.52 -9.39
C GLN A 145 -10.39 8.94 -8.97
N LYS A 146 -9.55 9.58 -8.14
CA LYS A 146 -9.75 10.96 -7.68
C LYS A 146 -8.54 11.84 -8.04
N PRO A 147 -8.40 12.28 -9.31
CA PRO A 147 -7.28 13.13 -9.74
C PRO A 147 -7.20 14.47 -9.00
N ARG A 148 -8.31 14.92 -8.39
CA ARG A 148 -8.37 16.12 -7.56
C ARG A 148 -7.46 16.03 -6.31
N LEU A 149 -7.13 14.83 -5.83
CA LEU A 149 -6.16 14.63 -4.75
C LEU A 149 -4.76 15.21 -5.09
N MET A 150 -4.48 15.39 -6.37
CA MET A 150 -3.22 15.94 -6.90
C MET A 150 -3.29 17.43 -7.23
N LYS A 151 -4.45 18.08 -7.01
CA LYS A 151 -4.66 19.49 -7.31
C LYS A 151 -4.67 20.31 -6.02
N THR A 152 -4.01 21.46 -6.04
CA THR A 152 -4.09 22.43 -4.96
C THR A 152 -5.47 23.10 -4.99
N ARG A 153 -6.20 23.05 -3.88
CA ARG A 153 -7.44 23.80 -3.70
C ARG A 153 -7.08 25.22 -3.23
N THR A 154 -7.72 26.22 -3.81
CA THR A 154 -7.51 27.61 -3.42
C THR A 154 -8.84 28.27 -3.05
N CYS A 155 -8.83 29.19 -2.09
CA CYS A 155 -9.98 30.06 -1.84
C CYS A 155 -10.08 31.16 -2.91
N VAL A 156 -11.15 31.96 -2.89
CA VAL A 156 -11.39 33.06 -3.84
C VAL A 156 -10.26 34.10 -3.80
N ALA A 157 -9.59 34.27 -2.65
CA ALA A 157 -8.43 35.15 -2.49
C ALA A 157 -7.09 34.52 -2.94
N GLY A 158 -7.12 33.28 -3.48
CA GLY A 158 -5.93 32.60 -4.01
C GLY A 158 -5.09 31.87 -2.94
N HIS A 159 -5.51 31.81 -1.68
CA HIS A 159 -4.77 31.09 -0.65
C HIS A 159 -4.97 29.59 -0.78
N ALA A 160 -3.88 28.81 -0.62
CA ALA A 160 -3.96 27.35 -0.60
C ALA A 160 -4.75 26.86 0.63
N VAL A 161 -5.66 25.95 0.43
CA VAL A 161 -6.56 25.40 1.48
C VAL A 161 -6.56 23.88 1.41
N GLY A 162 -6.70 23.24 2.57
CA GLY A 162 -6.82 21.78 2.68
C GLY A 162 -8.13 21.26 2.08
N MET A 163 -8.13 19.97 1.70
CA MET A 163 -9.28 19.34 1.07
C MET A 163 -10.52 19.28 1.98
N ASN A 164 -10.30 19.16 3.28
CA ASN A 164 -11.35 19.05 4.29
C ASN A 164 -11.65 20.39 5.01
N ASP A 165 -10.99 21.49 4.62
CA ASP A 165 -11.21 22.78 5.24
C ASP A 165 -12.57 23.34 4.85
N SER A 166 -13.36 23.72 5.86
CA SER A 166 -14.64 24.43 5.67
C SER A 166 -14.44 25.93 5.58
N PHE A 167 -13.28 26.43 6.05
CA PHE A 167 -12.91 27.84 6.03
C PHE A 167 -11.45 27.97 5.63
N CYS A 168 -11.11 29.05 4.93
CA CYS A 168 -9.71 29.37 4.61
C CYS A 168 -8.96 29.75 5.89
N PRO A 169 -7.83 29.09 6.24
CA PRO A 169 -7.08 29.39 7.45
C PRO A 169 -6.39 30.77 7.42
N GLN A 170 -6.22 31.38 6.23
CA GLN A 170 -5.55 32.66 6.09
C GLN A 170 -6.51 33.85 6.06
N CYS A 171 -7.67 33.73 5.41
CA CYS A 171 -8.64 34.85 5.28
C CYS A 171 -9.98 34.59 5.94
N GLY A 172 -10.21 33.44 6.57
CA GLY A 172 -11.48 33.09 7.25
C GLY A 172 -12.66 32.87 6.31
N GLN A 173 -12.50 32.97 5.01
CA GLN A 173 -13.58 32.83 4.04
C GLN A 173 -14.12 31.40 4.07
N LYS A 174 -15.46 31.28 4.10
CA LYS A 174 -16.16 29.99 4.00
C LYS A 174 -15.93 29.38 2.62
N LEU A 175 -15.49 28.16 2.59
CA LEU A 175 -15.26 27.39 1.37
C LEU A 175 -16.53 26.62 1.03
N LEU A 176 -16.98 26.74 -0.21
CA LEU A 176 -18.08 25.93 -0.71
C LEU A 176 -17.62 24.46 -0.82
N PRO A 177 -18.46 23.49 -0.45
CA PRO A 177 -18.17 22.10 -0.78
C PRO A 177 -18.05 22.01 -2.30
N GLU A 178 -16.93 21.48 -2.76
CA GLU A 178 -16.75 21.19 -4.18
C GLU A 178 -17.61 19.96 -4.48
N ASP A 179 -18.65 20.14 -5.28
CA ASP A 179 -19.53 19.05 -5.71
C ASP A 179 -18.71 17.96 -6.40
N ASP A 180 -18.94 16.71 -6.04
CA ASP A 180 -18.23 15.50 -6.51
C ASP A 180 -18.44 15.22 -8.02
#